data_e0c5b88672bcd67e46f505ca2784bc8d
#
_entry.id   e0c5b88672bcd67e46f505ca2784bc8d
#
_cell.length_a   1.000
_cell.length_b   1.000
_cell.length_c   1.000
_cell.angle_alpha   90.00
_cell.angle_beta   90.00
_cell.angle_gamma   90.00
#
_symmetry.space_group_name_H-M   'P 1'
#
loop_
_entity.id
_entity.type
_entity.pdbx_description
1 polymer ?
#
loop_
_entity_poly.entity_id
_entity_poly.type
_entity_poly.pdbx_seq_one_letter_code
_entity_poly.pdbx_strand_id
1 'polypeptide(L)'
;MFSGKTLLITGGTGSFGNAVLKRFLDSGIAEIRIFSRDEKKQDDMRKRYADTKLKFYIGDVRDYQSVLNATRGVDYIFHAAALKQVPSCEFHPMEAVKTNVIGTENVLEAAIQNSVKRVVCLSTDKAVYPINAMGISKAMMEKVMVAKSRNVDDAKTVICGTRYGNVMASRGSVIPLFIEQIRAGHALTLTDPSMTRFMMTLSDAVDLVLYAFEHGCNGDLFVQKAPAATVETLAKALTAMVGKPEHPIQVIGTRHGEKLFEALLSREEMACAEDRGDYYRIPPDLRDLNYSKFVEQGEEKISRTEDYNSHNTERLDVAGMQRLLLKLEFMKAIQRGELATPEE
;
A
#
# COMPACT_ATOMS: atom_id res chain seq x y z
N MET A 1 21.33 -8.43 4.32
CA MET A 1 20.28 -8.42 5.34
C MET A 1 19.43 -9.71 5.28
N PHE A 2 18.93 -10.12 4.11
CA PHE A 2 17.95 -11.21 3.97
C PHE A 2 18.53 -12.60 3.71
N SER A 3 19.85 -12.72 3.45
CA SER A 3 20.48 -14.00 3.14
C SER A 3 20.33 -15.02 4.29
N GLY A 4 19.87 -16.21 3.96
CA GLY A 4 19.65 -17.30 4.91
C GLY A 4 18.47 -17.08 5.88
N LYS A 5 17.56 -16.12 5.60
CA LYS A 5 16.45 -15.71 6.47
C LYS A 5 15.11 -16.23 5.97
N THR A 6 14.11 -16.19 6.87
CA THR A 6 12.72 -16.54 6.57
C THR A 6 11.85 -15.29 6.57
N LEU A 7 11.11 -15.06 5.47
CA LEU A 7 10.13 -13.99 5.31
C LEU A 7 8.72 -14.57 5.31
N LEU A 8 7.83 -14.04 6.13
CA LEU A 8 6.39 -14.28 6.05
C LEU A 8 5.71 -13.11 5.34
N ILE A 9 4.86 -13.42 4.36
CA ILE A 9 4.01 -12.43 3.65
C ILE A 9 2.56 -12.75 3.94
N THR A 10 1.90 -11.96 4.78
CA THR A 10 0.45 -12.07 4.96
C THR A 10 -0.27 -11.40 3.81
N GLY A 11 -1.37 -11.98 3.34
CA GLY A 11 -1.99 -11.52 2.09
C GLY A 11 -1.12 -11.76 0.86
N GLY A 12 -0.19 -12.73 0.94
CA GLY A 12 0.81 -13.00 -0.09
C GLY A 12 0.26 -13.42 -1.45
N THR A 13 -1.00 -13.84 -1.53
CA THR A 13 -1.69 -14.15 -2.80
C THR A 13 -2.31 -12.93 -3.49
N GLY A 14 -2.21 -11.74 -2.90
CA GLY A 14 -2.63 -10.47 -3.51
C GLY A 14 -1.55 -9.87 -4.40
N SER A 15 -1.89 -8.87 -5.23
CA SER A 15 -0.96 -8.20 -6.15
C SER A 15 0.32 -7.73 -5.47
N PHE A 16 0.19 -7.04 -4.34
CA PHE A 16 1.35 -6.52 -3.61
C PHE A 16 2.20 -7.63 -2.99
N GLY A 17 1.55 -8.64 -2.39
CA GLY A 17 2.24 -9.81 -1.84
C GLY A 17 3.02 -10.57 -2.91
N ASN A 18 2.46 -10.73 -4.11
CA ASN A 18 3.13 -11.32 -5.27
C ASN A 18 4.35 -10.50 -5.74
N ALA A 19 4.23 -9.16 -5.76
CA ALA A 19 5.33 -8.31 -6.17
C ALA A 19 6.52 -8.38 -5.19
N VAL A 20 6.22 -8.37 -3.89
CA VAL A 20 7.23 -8.57 -2.85
C VAL A 20 7.84 -9.97 -2.97
N LEU A 21 7.03 -11.01 -3.14
CA LEU A 21 7.52 -12.36 -3.39
C LEU A 21 8.52 -12.42 -4.55
N LYS A 22 8.16 -11.88 -5.72
CA LYS A 22 9.04 -11.86 -6.90
C LYS A 22 10.38 -11.21 -6.60
N ARG A 23 10.39 -10.07 -5.90
CA ARG A 23 11.63 -9.36 -5.51
C ARG A 23 12.53 -10.20 -4.61
N PHE A 24 11.95 -11.02 -3.72
CA PHE A 24 12.71 -11.84 -2.79
C PHE A 24 13.12 -13.19 -3.33
N LEU A 25 12.46 -13.75 -4.34
CA LEU A 25 12.83 -15.03 -4.94
C LEU A 25 14.27 -15.06 -5.45
N ASP A 26 14.70 -13.97 -6.09
CA ASP A 26 16.05 -13.81 -6.64
C ASP A 26 17.08 -13.35 -5.59
N SER A 27 16.64 -13.14 -4.34
CA SER A 27 17.53 -12.79 -3.23
C SER A 27 18.10 -14.06 -2.57
N GLY A 28 19.11 -13.90 -1.72
CA GLY A 28 19.67 -14.99 -0.92
C GLY A 28 18.75 -15.49 0.21
N ILE A 29 17.45 -15.19 0.19
CA ILE A 29 16.49 -15.63 1.21
C ILE A 29 16.37 -17.16 1.22
N ALA A 30 16.24 -17.77 2.41
CA ALA A 30 16.15 -19.22 2.54
C ALA A 30 14.71 -19.72 2.39
N GLU A 31 13.74 -19.01 2.96
CA GLU A 31 12.33 -19.42 2.94
C GLU A 31 11.41 -18.22 2.84
N ILE A 32 10.34 -18.34 2.04
CA ILE A 32 9.25 -17.37 1.96
C ILE A 32 7.94 -18.08 2.27
N ARG A 33 7.25 -17.64 3.32
CA ARG A 33 5.95 -18.15 3.74
C ARG A 33 4.85 -17.26 3.19
N ILE A 34 3.94 -17.85 2.44
CA ILE A 34 2.74 -17.19 1.92
C ILE A 34 1.57 -17.54 2.83
N PHE A 35 1.06 -16.54 3.57
CA PHE A 35 -0.06 -16.71 4.47
C PHE A 35 -1.30 -16.03 3.91
N SER A 36 -2.33 -16.80 3.61
CA SER A 36 -3.61 -16.29 3.12
C SER A 36 -4.75 -17.29 3.33
N ARG A 37 -5.98 -16.82 3.21
CA ARG A 37 -7.20 -17.66 3.30
C ARG A 37 -7.52 -18.41 2.00
N ASP A 38 -6.98 -17.94 0.88
CA ASP A 38 -7.37 -18.38 -0.46
C ASP A 38 -6.51 -19.56 -0.89
N GLU A 39 -7.01 -20.78 -0.65
CA GLU A 39 -6.37 -22.03 -1.04
C GLU A 39 -6.13 -22.13 -2.54
N LYS A 40 -7.12 -21.70 -3.35
CA LYS A 40 -7.01 -21.79 -4.81
C LYS A 40 -5.86 -20.94 -5.34
N LYS A 41 -5.74 -19.69 -4.87
CA LYS A 41 -4.63 -18.83 -5.26
C LYS A 41 -3.28 -19.34 -4.77
N GLN A 42 -3.23 -19.97 -3.59
CA GLN A 42 -1.99 -20.61 -3.11
C GLN A 42 -1.59 -21.78 -4.00
N ASP A 43 -2.54 -22.61 -4.45
CA ASP A 43 -2.27 -23.72 -5.37
C ASP A 43 -1.79 -23.21 -6.73
N ASP A 44 -2.41 -22.17 -7.27
CA ASP A 44 -1.97 -21.53 -8.53
C ASP A 44 -0.55 -20.96 -8.41
N MET A 45 -0.23 -20.30 -7.29
CA MET A 45 1.12 -19.80 -7.02
C MET A 45 2.14 -20.94 -6.91
N ARG A 46 1.80 -22.03 -6.21
CA ARG A 46 2.67 -23.21 -6.09
C ARG A 46 3.03 -23.79 -7.45
N LYS A 47 2.05 -23.93 -8.33
CA LYS A 47 2.25 -24.41 -9.70
C LYS A 47 3.04 -23.44 -10.57
N ARG A 48 2.76 -22.14 -10.44
CA ARG A 48 3.38 -21.09 -11.25
C ARG A 48 4.87 -20.92 -10.94
N TYR A 49 5.22 -20.88 -9.66
CA TYR A 49 6.60 -20.61 -9.24
C TYR A 49 7.45 -21.86 -9.12
N ALA A 50 6.86 -22.99 -8.71
CA ALA A 50 7.52 -24.29 -8.53
C ALA A 50 8.89 -24.21 -7.79
N ASP A 51 8.99 -23.28 -6.83
CA ASP A 51 10.23 -22.99 -6.07
C ASP A 51 10.15 -23.60 -4.67
N THR A 52 11.18 -24.33 -4.27
CA THR A 52 11.27 -25.04 -2.99
C THR A 52 11.37 -24.11 -1.78
N LYS A 53 11.80 -22.87 -1.98
CA LYS A 53 11.84 -21.81 -0.94
C LYS A 53 10.42 -21.40 -0.49
N LEU A 54 9.41 -21.63 -1.33
CA LEU A 54 8.04 -21.20 -1.04
C LEU A 54 7.33 -22.22 -0.14
N LYS A 55 6.79 -21.72 0.95
CA LYS A 55 5.92 -22.46 1.87
C LYS A 55 4.56 -21.78 1.96
N PHE A 56 3.50 -22.56 1.87
CA PHE A 56 2.14 -22.06 1.83
C PHE A 56 1.40 -22.42 3.12
N TYR A 57 0.86 -21.38 3.76
CA TYR A 57 0.11 -21.47 5.02
C TYR A 57 -1.31 -20.96 4.77
N ILE A 58 -2.30 -21.86 4.87
CA ILE A 58 -3.70 -21.46 4.85
C ILE A 58 -4.04 -20.96 6.25
N GLY A 59 -4.53 -19.71 6.34
CA GLY A 59 -4.91 -19.11 7.61
C GLY A 59 -5.50 -17.72 7.44
N ASP A 60 -6.10 -17.24 8.52
CA ASP A 60 -6.74 -15.94 8.60
C ASP A 60 -6.04 -15.07 9.65
N VAL A 61 -5.67 -13.82 9.31
CA VAL A 61 -5.04 -12.88 10.26
C VAL A 61 -5.96 -12.56 11.45
N ARG A 62 -7.27 -12.78 11.32
CA ARG A 62 -8.25 -12.62 12.40
C ARG A 62 -8.16 -13.71 13.47
N ASP A 63 -7.51 -14.83 13.14
CA ASP A 63 -7.24 -15.95 14.06
C ASP A 63 -5.81 -15.87 14.57
N TYR A 64 -5.67 -15.43 15.81
CA TYR A 64 -4.36 -15.27 16.46
C TYR A 64 -3.55 -16.57 16.47
N GLN A 65 -4.18 -17.71 16.77
CA GLN A 65 -3.46 -18.99 16.86
C GLN A 65 -2.88 -19.43 15.52
N SER A 66 -3.62 -19.21 14.44
CA SER A 66 -3.15 -19.47 13.07
C SER A 66 -1.94 -18.62 12.72
N VAL A 67 -1.98 -17.32 13.07
CA VAL A 67 -0.85 -16.39 12.86
C VAL A 67 0.35 -16.78 13.72
N LEU A 68 0.13 -17.08 15.00
CA LEU A 68 1.18 -17.48 15.93
C LEU A 68 1.96 -18.71 15.44
N ASN A 69 1.25 -19.69 14.91
CA ASN A 69 1.88 -20.89 14.36
C ASN A 69 2.70 -20.60 13.08
N ALA A 70 2.16 -19.76 12.20
CA ALA A 70 2.83 -19.41 10.94
C ALA A 70 4.08 -18.54 11.13
N THR A 71 4.17 -17.79 12.23
CA THR A 71 5.28 -16.87 12.54
C THR A 71 6.44 -17.55 13.28
N ARG A 72 6.34 -18.82 13.69
CA ARG A 72 7.43 -19.54 14.37
C ARG A 72 8.68 -19.63 13.50
N GLY A 73 9.82 -19.13 13.98
CA GLY A 73 11.10 -19.15 13.27
C GLY A 73 11.17 -18.20 12.06
N VAL A 74 10.25 -17.22 11.97
CA VAL A 74 10.27 -16.17 10.96
C VAL A 74 11.19 -15.05 11.41
N ASP A 75 12.05 -14.56 10.50
CA ASP A 75 12.91 -13.39 10.75
C ASP A 75 12.21 -12.07 10.38
N TYR A 76 11.44 -12.06 9.29
CA TYR A 76 10.82 -10.86 8.72
C TYR A 76 9.35 -11.09 8.39
N ILE A 77 8.51 -10.09 8.64
CA ILE A 77 7.09 -10.11 8.24
C ILE A 77 6.79 -8.90 7.36
N PHE A 78 6.24 -9.15 6.18
CA PHE A 78 5.51 -8.14 5.42
C PHE A 78 4.02 -8.37 5.59
N HIS A 79 3.36 -7.45 6.31
CA HIS A 79 1.94 -7.54 6.61
C HIS A 79 1.12 -6.76 5.60
N ALA A 80 0.61 -7.45 4.56
CA ALA A 80 -0.21 -6.88 3.50
C ALA A 80 -1.66 -7.40 3.47
N ALA A 81 -2.03 -8.29 4.38
CA ALA A 81 -3.40 -8.78 4.47
C ALA A 81 -4.35 -7.66 4.91
N ALA A 82 -5.31 -7.29 4.07
CA ALA A 82 -6.28 -6.24 4.35
C ALA A 82 -7.54 -6.38 3.48
N LEU A 83 -8.65 -5.81 3.94
CA LEU A 83 -9.77 -5.42 3.09
C LEU A 83 -9.49 -4.01 2.56
N LYS A 84 -9.51 -3.85 1.22
CA LYS A 84 -9.11 -2.60 0.53
C LYS A 84 -10.21 -1.98 -0.34
N GLN A 85 -11.29 -2.69 -0.59
CA GLN A 85 -12.37 -2.20 -1.45
C GLN A 85 -13.30 -1.28 -0.64
N VAL A 86 -13.37 0.01 -1.02
CA VAL A 86 -14.17 1.00 -0.32
C VAL A 86 -15.63 0.57 -0.21
N PRO A 87 -16.35 0.20 -1.30
CA PRO A 87 -17.75 -0.22 -1.18
C PRO A 87 -17.95 -1.40 -0.23
N SER A 88 -17.11 -2.43 -0.31
CA SER A 88 -17.22 -3.60 0.56
C SER A 88 -17.02 -3.25 2.03
N CYS A 89 -16.08 -2.32 2.33
CA CYS A 89 -15.84 -1.88 3.70
C CYS A 89 -16.99 -1.01 4.23
N GLU A 90 -17.60 -0.18 3.39
CA GLU A 90 -18.79 0.61 3.77
C GLU A 90 -19.97 -0.28 4.15
N PHE A 91 -20.25 -1.31 3.38
CA PHE A 91 -21.33 -2.25 3.67
C PHE A 91 -21.00 -3.22 4.81
N HIS A 92 -19.72 -3.51 5.03
CA HIS A 92 -19.27 -4.47 6.06
C HIS A 92 -18.14 -3.88 6.92
N PRO A 93 -18.37 -2.76 7.65
CA PRO A 93 -17.32 -2.06 8.37
C PRO A 93 -16.67 -2.91 9.47
N MET A 94 -17.41 -3.78 10.13
CA MET A 94 -16.86 -4.68 11.13
C MET A 94 -15.90 -5.72 10.55
N GLU A 95 -16.09 -6.15 9.31
CA GLU A 95 -15.12 -7.04 8.64
C GLU A 95 -13.82 -6.29 8.30
N ALA A 96 -13.91 -4.98 7.97
CA ALA A 96 -12.74 -4.13 7.82
C ALA A 96 -11.99 -3.96 9.17
N VAL A 97 -12.71 -3.71 10.27
CA VAL A 97 -12.12 -3.64 11.63
C VAL A 97 -11.44 -4.95 11.99
N LYS A 98 -12.15 -6.08 11.86
CA LYS A 98 -11.58 -7.41 12.20
C LYS A 98 -10.32 -7.73 11.39
N THR A 99 -10.30 -7.40 10.10
CA THR A 99 -9.17 -7.73 9.23
C THR A 99 -8.05 -6.72 9.36
N ASN A 100 -8.36 -5.42 9.20
CA ASN A 100 -7.34 -4.38 9.11
C ASN A 100 -6.80 -3.96 10.49
N VAL A 101 -7.63 -3.98 11.54
CA VAL A 101 -7.25 -3.55 12.89
C VAL A 101 -6.86 -4.74 13.75
N ILE A 102 -7.83 -5.65 14.02
CA ILE A 102 -7.58 -6.82 14.89
C ILE A 102 -6.60 -7.79 14.24
N GLY A 103 -6.69 -7.98 12.92
CA GLY A 103 -5.74 -8.82 12.18
C GLY A 103 -4.31 -8.30 12.27
N THR A 104 -4.11 -6.98 12.21
CA THR A 104 -2.80 -6.37 12.43
C THR A 104 -2.34 -6.56 13.86
N GLU A 105 -3.20 -6.31 14.85
CA GLU A 105 -2.90 -6.57 16.27
C GLU A 105 -2.39 -8.00 16.48
N ASN A 106 -3.10 -9.00 15.92
CA ASN A 106 -2.72 -10.41 16.00
C ASN A 106 -1.34 -10.69 15.38
N VAL A 107 -1.06 -10.09 14.20
CA VAL A 107 0.23 -10.27 13.53
C VAL A 107 1.37 -9.67 14.34
N LEU A 108 1.18 -8.48 14.90
CA LEU A 108 2.18 -7.79 15.69
C LEU A 108 2.45 -8.53 17.02
N GLU A 109 1.40 -8.98 17.71
CA GLU A 109 1.53 -9.76 18.94
C GLU A 109 2.26 -11.09 18.70
N ALA A 110 1.89 -11.82 17.64
CA ALA A 110 2.55 -13.06 17.27
C ALA A 110 4.02 -12.85 16.88
N ALA A 111 4.32 -11.73 16.21
CA ALA A 111 5.69 -11.35 15.84
C ALA A 111 6.54 -11.09 17.08
N ILE A 112 6.02 -10.35 18.07
CA ILE A 112 6.69 -10.07 19.34
C ILE A 112 6.93 -11.36 20.10
N GLN A 113 5.92 -12.20 20.25
CA GLN A 113 6.01 -13.47 20.96
C GLN A 113 7.03 -14.44 20.33
N ASN A 114 7.15 -14.47 19.01
CA ASN A 114 8.11 -15.31 18.28
C ASN A 114 9.46 -14.60 18.00
N SER A 115 9.69 -13.40 18.57
CA SER A 115 10.94 -12.64 18.39
C SER A 115 11.29 -12.40 16.92
N VAL A 116 10.29 -12.08 16.10
CA VAL A 116 10.50 -11.68 14.70
C VAL A 116 11.29 -10.38 14.66
N LYS A 117 12.36 -10.34 13.88
CA LYS A 117 13.30 -9.22 13.87
C LYS A 117 12.68 -7.92 13.37
N ARG A 118 11.89 -8.01 12.29
CA ARG A 118 11.25 -6.82 11.70
C ARG A 118 9.89 -7.15 11.13
N VAL A 119 8.95 -6.24 11.36
CA VAL A 119 7.60 -6.26 10.78
C VAL A 119 7.38 -4.96 10.04
N VAL A 120 7.02 -5.05 8.76
CA VAL A 120 6.58 -3.89 7.96
C VAL A 120 5.10 -4.03 7.67
N CYS A 121 4.30 -3.07 8.17
CA CYS A 121 2.85 -3.00 7.96
C CYS A 121 2.53 -2.12 6.74
N LEU A 122 1.69 -2.63 5.85
CA LEU A 122 1.29 -1.92 4.65
C LEU A 122 0.08 -1.01 4.92
N SER A 123 0.23 0.31 4.72
CA SER A 123 -0.85 1.29 4.79
C SER A 123 -1.14 1.95 3.44
N THR A 124 -1.84 3.07 3.41
CA THR A 124 -2.38 3.72 2.22
C THR A 124 -2.60 5.21 2.46
N ASP A 125 -2.59 6.01 1.40
CA ASP A 125 -3.03 7.42 1.36
C ASP A 125 -4.42 7.64 1.97
N LYS A 126 -5.31 6.65 1.86
CA LYS A 126 -6.68 6.73 2.39
C LYS A 126 -6.77 6.69 3.92
N ALA A 127 -5.66 6.36 4.60
CA ALA A 127 -5.53 6.48 6.05
C ALA A 127 -5.35 7.94 6.51
N VAL A 128 -4.93 8.85 5.61
CA VAL A 128 -4.79 10.29 5.90
C VAL A 128 -6.11 10.99 5.66
N TYR A 129 -6.60 11.74 6.65
CA TYR A 129 -7.92 12.38 6.61
C TYR A 129 -9.01 11.42 6.08
N PRO A 130 -9.24 10.28 6.73
CA PRO A 130 -10.09 9.23 6.20
C PRO A 130 -11.56 9.65 6.15
N ILE A 131 -12.24 9.40 5.02
CA ILE A 131 -13.66 9.71 4.81
C ILE A 131 -14.53 8.47 4.57
N ASN A 132 -13.93 7.28 4.60
CA ASN A 132 -14.64 6.01 4.38
C ASN A 132 -14.14 4.92 5.35
N ALA A 133 -14.93 3.87 5.55
CA ALA A 133 -14.65 2.80 6.51
C ALA A 133 -13.31 2.10 6.25
N MET A 134 -12.91 1.93 4.99
CA MET A 134 -11.62 1.35 4.65
C MET A 134 -10.48 2.26 5.14
N GLY A 135 -10.51 3.54 4.82
CA GLY A 135 -9.52 4.52 5.27
C GLY A 135 -9.46 4.64 6.79
N ILE A 136 -10.63 4.71 7.46
CA ILE A 136 -10.73 4.77 8.93
C ILE A 136 -10.08 3.52 9.57
N SER A 137 -10.37 2.32 9.04
CA SER A 137 -9.76 1.08 9.56
C SER A 137 -8.24 1.04 9.36
N LYS A 138 -7.73 1.59 8.25
CA LYS A 138 -6.28 1.69 8.00
C LYS A 138 -5.62 2.74 8.87
N ALA A 139 -6.26 3.88 9.10
CA ALA A 139 -5.78 4.88 10.06
C ALA A 139 -5.69 4.30 11.49
N MET A 140 -6.70 3.54 11.92
CA MET A 140 -6.67 2.86 13.21
C MET A 140 -5.57 1.78 13.25
N MET A 141 -5.35 1.04 12.17
CA MET A 141 -4.24 0.09 12.05
C MET A 141 -2.88 0.76 12.29
N GLU A 142 -2.64 1.94 11.72
CA GLU A 142 -1.40 2.69 11.96
C GLU A 142 -1.24 3.07 13.44
N LYS A 143 -2.32 3.49 14.10
CA LYS A 143 -2.29 3.79 15.54
C LYS A 143 -1.99 2.56 16.39
N VAL A 144 -2.56 1.40 16.04
CA VAL A 144 -2.25 0.11 16.68
C VAL A 144 -0.77 -0.26 16.49
N MET A 145 -0.25 -0.11 15.27
CA MET A 145 1.16 -0.36 14.96
C MET A 145 2.10 0.50 15.82
N VAL A 146 1.84 1.82 15.90
CA VAL A 146 2.64 2.74 16.70
C VAL A 146 2.50 2.42 18.21
N ALA A 147 1.29 2.10 18.67
CA ALA A 147 1.07 1.74 20.09
C ALA A 147 1.84 0.47 20.48
N LYS A 148 1.82 -0.56 19.61
CA LYS A 148 2.59 -1.79 19.86
C LYS A 148 4.09 -1.55 19.85
N SER A 149 4.60 -0.74 18.95
CA SER A 149 6.03 -0.44 18.86
C SER A 149 6.62 0.21 20.11
N ARG A 150 5.81 0.92 20.90
CA ARG A 150 6.25 1.56 22.17
C ARG A 150 6.61 0.54 23.25
N ASN A 151 6.06 -0.66 23.20
CA ASN A 151 6.19 -1.68 24.24
C ASN A 151 7.15 -2.81 23.83
N VAL A 152 7.92 -2.63 22.77
CA VAL A 152 8.82 -3.65 22.23
C VAL A 152 10.27 -3.25 22.51
N ASP A 153 11.08 -4.25 22.87
CA ASP A 153 12.53 -4.11 22.93
C ASP A 153 13.11 -4.02 21.51
N ASP A 154 13.68 -2.87 21.17
CA ASP A 154 14.28 -2.59 19.85
C ASP A 154 15.35 -3.61 19.45
N ALA A 155 16.01 -4.21 20.42
CA ALA A 155 17.01 -5.25 20.17
C ALA A 155 16.39 -6.58 19.68
N LYS A 156 15.09 -6.78 19.91
CA LYS A 156 14.38 -8.02 19.56
C LYS A 156 13.50 -7.89 18.33
N THR A 157 12.64 -6.87 18.33
CA THR A 157 11.65 -6.71 17.26
C THR A 157 11.52 -5.25 16.87
N VAL A 158 11.59 -4.93 15.60
CA VAL A 158 11.29 -3.60 15.05
C VAL A 158 9.97 -3.67 14.30
N ILE A 159 9.05 -2.77 14.64
CA ILE A 159 7.73 -2.63 14.01
C ILE A 159 7.67 -1.27 13.34
N CYS A 160 7.49 -1.24 12.02
CA CYS A 160 7.32 -0.01 11.25
C CYS A 160 6.27 -0.20 10.15
N GLY A 161 5.97 0.85 9.42
CA GLY A 161 4.98 0.82 8.36
C GLY A 161 5.40 1.57 7.11
N THR A 162 4.64 1.32 6.04
CA THR A 162 4.77 2.05 4.77
C THR A 162 3.41 2.57 4.35
N ARG A 163 3.37 3.79 3.82
CA ARG A 163 2.18 4.43 3.26
C ARG A 163 2.48 4.87 1.83
N TYR A 164 1.61 4.53 0.91
CA TYR A 164 1.76 4.83 -0.51
C TYR A 164 0.43 5.25 -1.14
N GLY A 165 0.51 5.93 -2.28
CA GLY A 165 -0.64 6.36 -3.07
C GLY A 165 -1.22 5.25 -3.94
N ASN A 166 -1.85 5.65 -5.04
CA ASN A 166 -2.43 4.69 -5.98
C ASN A 166 -1.35 3.95 -6.76
N VAL A 167 -1.35 2.62 -6.65
CA VAL A 167 -0.53 1.74 -7.48
C VAL A 167 -1.21 1.53 -8.82
N MET A 168 -0.54 1.95 -9.90
CA MET A 168 -1.05 1.89 -11.28
C MET A 168 -1.25 0.45 -11.75
N ALA A 169 -2.24 0.23 -12.63
CA ALA A 169 -2.58 -1.04 -13.27
C ALA A 169 -2.87 -2.21 -12.30
N SER A 170 -3.02 -1.94 -10.99
CA SER A 170 -3.42 -2.98 -10.05
C SER A 170 -4.86 -3.44 -10.34
N ARG A 171 -5.18 -4.69 -9.97
CA ARG A 171 -6.51 -5.29 -10.17
C ARG A 171 -7.62 -4.42 -9.58
N GLY A 172 -8.64 -4.12 -10.41
CA GLY A 172 -9.78 -3.28 -10.03
C GLY A 172 -9.47 -1.78 -9.99
N SER A 173 -8.35 -1.33 -10.57
CA SER A 173 -7.99 0.08 -10.68
C SER A 173 -8.48 0.71 -12.00
N VAL A 174 -8.37 2.02 -12.10
CA VAL A 174 -8.90 2.82 -13.22
C VAL A 174 -8.22 2.52 -14.57
N ILE A 175 -6.92 2.18 -14.58
CA ILE A 175 -6.19 1.91 -15.82
C ILE A 175 -6.74 0.68 -16.57
N PRO A 176 -6.87 -0.50 -15.95
CA PRO A 176 -7.53 -1.64 -16.59
C PRO A 176 -8.96 -1.33 -17.05
N LEU A 177 -9.75 -0.63 -16.23
CA LEU A 177 -11.12 -0.22 -16.58
C LEU A 177 -11.14 0.64 -17.86
N PHE A 178 -10.28 1.64 -17.96
CA PHE A 178 -10.21 2.49 -19.15
C PHE A 178 -9.80 1.71 -20.40
N ILE A 179 -8.84 0.81 -20.27
CA ILE A 179 -8.43 -0.06 -21.40
C ILE A 179 -9.58 -0.97 -21.86
N GLU A 180 -10.35 -1.54 -20.92
CA GLU A 180 -11.53 -2.34 -21.23
C GLU A 180 -12.58 -1.50 -21.98
N GLN A 181 -12.88 -0.30 -21.49
CA GLN A 181 -13.83 0.63 -22.13
C GLN A 181 -13.38 1.00 -23.54
N ILE A 182 -12.09 1.32 -23.75
CA ILE A 182 -11.54 1.64 -25.07
C ILE A 182 -11.68 0.44 -26.05
N ARG A 183 -11.36 -0.76 -25.56
CA ARG A 183 -11.47 -1.99 -26.37
C ARG A 183 -12.91 -2.30 -26.76
N ALA A 184 -13.84 -2.10 -25.82
CA ALA A 184 -15.27 -2.30 -26.05
C ALA A 184 -15.93 -1.17 -26.89
N GLY A 185 -15.21 -0.09 -27.20
CA GLY A 185 -15.76 1.08 -27.91
C GLY A 185 -16.69 1.94 -27.04
N HIS A 186 -16.67 1.75 -25.72
CA HIS A 186 -17.46 2.54 -24.77
C HIS A 186 -16.70 3.80 -24.37
N ALA A 187 -17.43 4.90 -24.11
CA ALA A 187 -16.82 6.11 -23.59
C ALA A 187 -16.09 5.86 -22.26
N LEU A 188 -14.95 6.55 -22.05
CA LEU A 188 -14.27 6.53 -20.75
C LEU A 188 -15.12 7.24 -19.73
N THR A 189 -15.38 6.59 -18.58
CA THR A 189 -16.16 7.17 -17.49
C THR A 189 -15.25 7.84 -16.46
N LEU A 190 -15.23 9.15 -16.42
CA LEU A 190 -14.49 9.95 -15.43
C LEU A 190 -15.45 10.46 -14.35
N THR A 191 -15.04 10.33 -13.09
CA THR A 191 -15.83 10.89 -11.98
C THR A 191 -15.74 12.41 -11.94
N ASP A 192 -14.54 12.96 -11.94
CA ASP A 192 -14.25 14.39 -12.06
C ASP A 192 -12.92 14.55 -12.82
N PRO A 193 -12.87 15.29 -13.92
CA PRO A 193 -11.65 15.50 -14.71
C PRO A 193 -10.49 16.11 -13.91
N SER A 194 -10.80 17.01 -12.96
CA SER A 194 -9.82 17.73 -12.13
C SER A 194 -9.29 16.90 -10.95
N MET A 195 -9.94 15.80 -10.63
CA MET A 195 -9.56 14.90 -9.55
C MET A 195 -8.13 14.40 -9.73
N THR A 196 -7.29 14.52 -8.70
CA THR A 196 -5.89 14.09 -8.77
C THR A 196 -5.63 12.83 -7.98
N ARG A 197 -4.67 12.05 -8.46
CA ARG A 197 -4.17 10.85 -7.77
C ARG A 197 -2.65 10.81 -7.86
N PHE A 198 -2.02 10.32 -6.81
CA PHE A 198 -0.61 9.95 -6.88
C PHE A 198 -0.44 8.79 -7.85
N MET A 199 0.65 8.80 -8.60
CA MET A 199 0.96 7.82 -9.64
C MET A 199 2.26 7.12 -9.30
N MET A 200 2.18 5.83 -8.94
CA MET A 200 3.37 5.04 -8.67
C MET A 200 3.24 3.63 -9.24
N THR A 201 4.37 3.03 -9.54
CA THR A 201 4.42 1.64 -9.99
C THR A 201 4.41 0.69 -8.79
N LEU A 202 4.08 -0.57 -9.05
CA LEU A 202 4.18 -1.62 -8.04
C LEU A 202 5.64 -1.86 -7.61
N SER A 203 6.60 -1.65 -8.53
CA SER A 203 8.04 -1.73 -8.21
C SER A 203 8.45 -0.65 -7.21
N ASP A 204 8.06 0.61 -7.43
CA ASP A 204 8.35 1.71 -6.50
C ASP A 204 7.80 1.41 -5.10
N ALA A 205 6.58 0.84 -5.04
CA ALA A 205 5.97 0.45 -3.78
C ALA A 205 6.71 -0.69 -3.07
N VAL A 206 7.29 -1.65 -3.82
CA VAL A 206 8.14 -2.71 -3.26
C VAL A 206 9.48 -2.13 -2.77
N ASP A 207 10.07 -1.18 -3.50
CA ASP A 207 11.31 -0.51 -3.08
C ASP A 207 11.12 0.24 -1.75
N LEU A 208 9.96 0.88 -1.54
CA LEU A 208 9.60 1.47 -0.25
C LEU A 208 9.55 0.43 0.88
N VAL A 209 9.02 -0.77 0.62
CA VAL A 209 8.98 -1.85 1.62
C VAL A 209 10.39 -2.32 1.97
N LEU A 210 11.28 -2.49 0.97
CA LEU A 210 12.68 -2.85 1.21
C LEU A 210 13.39 -1.77 2.02
N TYR A 211 13.18 -0.49 1.68
CA TYR A 211 13.72 0.64 2.42
C TYR A 211 13.27 0.62 3.89
N ALA A 212 11.98 0.35 4.14
CA ALA A 212 11.46 0.24 5.50
C ALA A 212 12.07 -0.94 6.27
N PHE A 213 12.31 -2.08 5.62
CA PHE A 213 13.02 -3.18 6.25
C PHE A 213 14.46 -2.83 6.62
N GLU A 214 15.15 -2.03 5.82
CA GLU A 214 16.56 -1.66 6.07
C GLU A 214 16.72 -0.56 7.11
N HIS A 215 15.87 0.46 7.04
CA HIS A 215 16.06 1.72 7.76
C HIS A 215 15.05 1.97 8.88
N GLY A 216 13.99 1.16 8.99
CA GLY A 216 12.92 1.37 9.96
C GLY A 216 13.40 1.21 11.40
N CYS A 217 12.96 2.14 12.25
CA CYS A 217 12.97 2.04 13.70
C CYS A 217 11.54 1.80 14.21
N ASN A 218 11.40 1.48 15.50
CA ASN A 218 10.09 1.21 16.07
C ASN A 218 9.14 2.43 15.97
N GLY A 219 7.97 2.18 15.39
CA GLY A 219 6.91 3.16 15.19
C GLY A 219 7.06 4.04 13.96
N ASP A 220 8.15 3.94 13.20
CA ASP A 220 8.35 4.72 11.98
C ASP A 220 7.29 4.40 10.92
N LEU A 221 6.88 5.43 10.18
CA LEU A 221 6.07 5.27 9.00
C LEU A 221 6.79 5.93 7.80
N PHE A 222 7.10 5.15 6.78
CA PHE A 222 7.73 5.64 5.56
C PHE A 222 6.69 5.92 4.48
N VAL A 223 6.86 7.02 3.79
CA VAL A 223 5.94 7.50 2.76
C VAL A 223 6.68 7.73 1.47
N GLN A 224 6.19 7.14 0.38
CA GLN A 224 6.72 7.35 -0.96
C GLN A 224 6.41 8.75 -1.44
N LYS A 225 7.41 9.50 -1.87
CA LYS A 225 7.20 10.68 -2.70
C LYS A 225 6.85 10.24 -4.11
N ALA A 226 5.70 10.66 -4.60
CA ALA A 226 5.23 10.27 -5.91
C ALA A 226 4.68 11.46 -6.68
N PRO A 227 4.87 11.51 -8.01
CA PRO A 227 4.20 12.50 -8.83
C PRO A 227 2.69 12.21 -8.86
N ALA A 228 1.92 13.20 -9.25
CA ALA A 228 0.48 13.07 -9.41
C ALA A 228 0.01 13.51 -10.81
N ALA A 229 -1.12 12.99 -11.23
CA ALA A 229 -1.81 13.43 -12.43
C ALA A 229 -3.30 13.61 -12.17
N THR A 230 -3.97 14.40 -13.01
CA THR A 230 -5.44 14.38 -13.05
C THR A 230 -5.93 13.10 -13.71
N VAL A 231 -7.14 12.67 -13.36
CA VAL A 231 -7.79 11.53 -14.04
C VAL A 231 -7.97 11.82 -15.54
N GLU A 232 -8.19 13.08 -15.91
CA GLU A 232 -8.25 13.52 -17.32
C GLU A 232 -6.90 13.34 -18.03
N THR A 233 -5.79 13.76 -17.40
CA THR A 233 -4.43 13.55 -17.95
C THR A 233 -4.14 12.08 -18.19
N LEU A 234 -4.50 11.22 -17.23
CA LEU A 234 -4.38 9.77 -17.36
C LEU A 234 -5.22 9.23 -18.54
N ALA A 235 -6.48 9.66 -18.66
CA ALA A 235 -7.35 9.26 -19.76
C ALA A 235 -6.77 9.65 -21.13
N LYS A 236 -6.33 10.90 -21.28
CA LYS A 236 -5.69 11.41 -22.52
C LYS A 236 -4.41 10.65 -22.86
N ALA A 237 -3.59 10.35 -21.84
CA ALA A 237 -2.37 9.57 -22.04
C ALA A 237 -2.67 8.16 -22.57
N LEU A 238 -3.64 7.47 -21.96
CA LEU A 238 -4.03 6.12 -22.36
C LEU A 238 -4.65 6.08 -23.77
N THR A 239 -5.58 6.99 -24.10
CA THR A 239 -6.21 7.03 -25.42
C THR A 239 -5.19 7.32 -26.53
N ALA A 240 -4.24 8.22 -26.27
CA ALA A 240 -3.14 8.47 -27.23
C ALA A 240 -2.23 7.24 -27.41
N MET A 241 -1.87 6.54 -26.33
CA MET A 241 -1.00 5.35 -26.37
C MET A 241 -1.63 4.17 -27.13
N VAL A 242 -2.96 4.06 -27.12
CA VAL A 242 -3.67 3.00 -27.88
C VAL A 242 -4.12 3.46 -29.28
N GLY A 243 -3.65 4.61 -29.77
CA GLY A 243 -3.93 5.14 -31.10
C GLY A 243 -5.36 5.67 -31.29
N LYS A 244 -6.04 6.04 -30.21
CA LYS A 244 -7.41 6.59 -30.24
C LYS A 244 -7.52 7.92 -29.48
N PRO A 245 -6.78 8.99 -29.87
CA PRO A 245 -6.72 10.25 -29.10
C PRO A 245 -8.09 10.93 -28.95
N GLU A 246 -8.99 10.76 -29.91
CA GLU A 246 -10.36 11.34 -29.92
C GLU A 246 -11.40 10.40 -29.27
N HIS A 247 -10.97 9.41 -28.50
CA HIS A 247 -11.91 8.50 -27.84
C HIS A 247 -12.83 9.26 -26.88
N PRO A 248 -14.17 9.02 -26.92
CA PRO A 248 -15.11 9.80 -26.12
C PRO A 248 -14.91 9.62 -24.63
N ILE A 249 -15.06 10.73 -23.90
CA ILE A 249 -14.99 10.79 -22.43
C ILE A 249 -16.34 11.28 -21.90
N GLN A 250 -16.89 10.57 -20.92
CA GLN A 250 -18.12 10.91 -20.24
C GLN A 250 -17.83 11.22 -18.77
N VAL A 251 -18.16 12.42 -18.30
CA VAL A 251 -18.10 12.78 -16.88
C VAL A 251 -19.36 12.28 -16.18
N ILE A 252 -19.17 11.45 -15.14
CA ILE A 252 -20.28 10.79 -14.41
C ILE A 252 -20.53 11.34 -13.01
N GLY A 253 -19.69 12.29 -12.54
CA GLY A 253 -19.74 12.84 -11.19
C GLY A 253 -18.97 12.04 -10.15
N THR A 254 -18.65 12.68 -9.01
CA THR A 254 -17.90 12.08 -7.90
C THR A 254 -18.72 11.00 -7.22
N ARG A 255 -18.11 9.86 -6.92
CA ARG A 255 -18.76 8.75 -6.20
C ARG A 255 -18.71 8.97 -4.70
N HIS A 256 -19.61 8.29 -3.97
CA HIS A 256 -19.57 8.27 -2.51
C HIS A 256 -18.21 7.76 -1.98
N GLY A 257 -17.66 8.47 -1.00
CA GLY A 257 -16.39 8.10 -0.38
C GLY A 257 -15.13 8.35 -1.22
N GLU A 258 -15.23 9.06 -2.35
CA GLU A 258 -14.10 9.54 -3.15
C GLU A 258 -13.71 10.97 -2.80
N LYS A 259 -12.40 11.22 -2.67
CA LYS A 259 -11.82 12.55 -2.47
C LYS A 259 -11.46 13.18 -3.82
N LEU A 260 -11.50 14.52 -3.92
CA LEU A 260 -10.99 15.24 -5.08
C LEU A 260 -9.46 15.10 -5.22
N PHE A 261 -8.76 14.97 -4.10
CA PHE A 261 -7.33 14.72 -4.03
C PHE A 261 -6.99 13.79 -2.87
N GLU A 262 -5.87 13.13 -2.93
CA GLU A 262 -5.39 12.26 -1.85
C GLU A 262 -4.22 12.92 -1.13
N ALA A 263 -4.15 12.73 0.19
CA ALA A 263 -3.02 13.15 1.01
C ALA A 263 -2.19 11.94 1.45
N LEU A 264 -0.88 12.08 1.45
CA LEU A 264 0.06 11.07 1.96
C LEU A 264 0.60 11.41 3.34
N LEU A 265 0.71 12.70 3.68
CA LEU A 265 1.01 13.18 5.03
C LEU A 265 -0.01 14.25 5.42
N SER A 266 -0.50 14.17 6.65
CA SER A 266 -1.26 15.24 7.25
C SER A 266 -0.34 16.43 7.58
N ARG A 267 -0.93 17.59 7.85
CA ARG A 267 -0.19 18.78 8.28
C ARG A 267 0.66 18.52 9.52
N GLU A 268 0.11 17.81 10.51
CA GLU A 268 0.82 17.45 11.73
C GLU A 268 2.01 16.52 11.44
N GLU A 269 1.80 15.48 10.62
CA GLU A 269 2.86 14.57 10.20
C GLU A 269 3.95 15.30 9.39
N MET A 270 3.56 16.20 8.50
CA MET A 270 4.51 17.00 7.68
C MET A 270 5.39 17.92 8.54
N ALA A 271 4.85 18.43 9.65
CA ALA A 271 5.61 19.27 10.59
C ALA A 271 6.76 18.51 11.28
N CYS A 272 6.64 17.19 11.45
CA CYS A 272 7.68 16.35 12.08
C CYS A 272 8.37 15.38 11.10
N ALA A 273 7.94 15.33 9.83
CA ALA A 273 8.52 14.45 8.84
C ALA A 273 9.97 14.80 8.51
N GLU A 274 10.78 13.77 8.32
CA GLU A 274 12.17 13.87 7.85
C GLU A 274 12.23 13.56 6.36
N ASP A 275 12.89 14.43 5.61
CA ASP A 275 13.15 14.18 4.20
C ASP A 275 14.32 13.19 4.04
N ARG A 276 14.05 12.07 3.37
CA ARG A 276 14.99 10.98 3.09
C ARG A 276 15.21 10.77 1.59
N GLY A 277 15.16 11.85 0.80
CA GLY A 277 15.28 11.79 -0.65
C GLY A 277 13.97 11.35 -1.32
N ASP A 278 13.87 10.11 -1.78
CA ASP A 278 12.66 9.59 -2.42
C ASP A 278 11.51 9.30 -1.43
N TYR A 279 11.79 9.37 -0.12
CA TYR A 279 10.86 9.04 0.94
C TYR A 279 10.76 10.14 1.99
N TYR A 280 9.62 10.21 2.67
CA TYR A 280 9.49 10.84 3.97
C TYR A 280 9.50 9.77 5.06
N ARG A 281 10.19 10.04 6.16
CA ARG A 281 10.07 9.30 7.41
C ARG A 281 9.22 10.09 8.37
N ILE A 282 8.14 9.51 8.86
CA ILE A 282 7.33 10.05 9.95
C ILE A 282 7.75 9.33 11.23
N PRO A 283 8.42 9.99 12.17
CA PRO A 283 8.77 9.38 13.45
C PRO A 283 7.51 9.14 14.30
N PRO A 284 7.53 8.14 15.19
CA PRO A 284 6.40 7.89 16.08
C PRO A 284 6.18 9.03 17.05
N ASP A 285 4.92 9.25 17.43
CA ASP A 285 4.60 10.10 18.57
C ASP A 285 4.96 9.36 19.86
N LEU A 286 6.03 9.79 20.53
CA LEU A 286 6.54 9.22 21.77
C LEU A 286 6.08 10.00 23.02
N ARG A 287 5.12 10.91 22.89
CA ARG A 287 4.61 11.68 24.02
C ARG A 287 3.95 10.78 25.06
N ASP A 288 4.20 11.08 26.33
CA ASP A 288 3.59 10.41 27.48
C ASP A 288 2.17 10.95 27.74
N LEU A 289 1.29 10.10 28.31
CA LEU A 289 -0.06 10.49 28.72
C LEU A 289 -0.07 11.63 29.77
N ASN A 290 1.01 11.80 30.53
CA ASN A 290 1.13 12.82 31.57
C ASN A 290 1.60 14.18 31.06
N TYR A 291 1.41 14.48 29.80
CA TYR A 291 1.93 15.73 29.28
C TYR A 291 0.97 16.91 29.43
N SER A 292 1.23 17.72 30.48
CA SER A 292 0.49 18.96 30.71
C SER A 292 0.60 19.99 29.60
N LYS A 293 1.69 19.95 28.82
CA LYS A 293 1.95 20.86 27.70
C LYS A 293 0.94 20.79 26.56
N PHE A 294 0.19 19.69 26.42
CA PHE A 294 -0.75 19.50 25.32
C PHE A 294 -2.00 20.38 25.38
N VAL A 295 -2.37 20.78 26.59
CA VAL A 295 -3.57 21.58 26.83
C VAL A 295 -3.26 23.07 26.79
N GLU A 296 -2.01 23.47 27.07
CA GLU A 296 -1.64 24.86 27.30
C GLU A 296 -0.77 25.47 26.20
N GLN A 297 -0.10 24.67 25.37
CA GLN A 297 0.80 25.17 24.32
C GLN A 297 0.58 24.39 23.01
N GLY A 298 -0.04 25.03 22.02
CA GLY A 298 -0.05 24.54 20.64
C GLY A 298 1.32 24.66 19.96
N GLU A 299 1.53 23.95 18.85
CA GLU A 299 2.74 24.03 18.04
C GLU A 299 2.50 24.92 16.82
N GLU A 300 3.09 26.11 16.79
CA GLU A 300 2.94 27.06 15.68
C GLU A 300 3.42 26.49 14.35
N LYS A 301 4.41 25.61 14.36
CA LYS A 301 4.94 24.96 13.14
C LYS A 301 3.83 24.19 12.41
N ILE A 302 2.97 23.46 13.16
CA ILE A 302 1.84 22.73 12.58
C ILE A 302 0.88 23.67 11.87
N SER A 303 0.60 24.83 12.45
CA SER A 303 -0.32 25.81 11.87
C SER A 303 0.17 26.43 10.57
N ARG A 304 1.50 26.46 10.35
CA ARG A 304 2.14 27.04 9.16
C ARG A 304 2.53 26.00 8.09
N THR A 305 2.45 24.73 8.42
CA THR A 305 2.84 23.64 7.51
C THR A 305 1.62 23.21 6.68
N GLU A 306 1.82 22.97 5.40
CA GLU A 306 0.83 22.34 4.53
C GLU A 306 0.98 20.82 4.56
N ASP A 307 -0.11 20.11 4.31
CA ASP A 307 -0.08 18.66 4.10
C ASP A 307 0.60 18.31 2.78
N TYR A 308 1.09 17.07 2.65
CA TYR A 308 1.61 16.55 1.39
C TYR A 308 0.50 15.76 0.67
N ASN A 309 0.06 16.29 -0.45
CA ASN A 309 -1.11 15.79 -1.16
C ASN A 309 -0.89 15.78 -2.69
N SER A 310 -1.82 15.15 -3.43
CA SER A 310 -1.72 15.01 -4.88
C SER A 310 -1.97 16.30 -5.67
N HIS A 311 -2.35 17.40 -5.00
CA HIS A 311 -2.43 18.74 -5.62
C HIS A 311 -1.11 19.50 -5.56
N ASN A 312 -0.30 19.31 -4.50
CA ASN A 312 0.93 20.07 -4.25
C ASN A 312 2.23 19.30 -4.48
N THR A 313 2.16 18.07 -5.04
CA THR A 313 3.32 17.32 -5.53
C THR A 313 3.63 17.65 -7.00
N GLU A 314 4.73 17.09 -7.53
CA GLU A 314 5.05 17.16 -8.97
C GLU A 314 3.86 16.68 -9.81
N ARG A 315 3.45 17.51 -10.78
CA ARG A 315 2.30 17.23 -11.65
C ARG A 315 2.75 16.76 -13.02
N LEU A 316 2.35 15.56 -13.40
CA LEU A 316 2.63 15.01 -14.71
C LEU A 316 1.67 15.62 -15.75
N ASP A 317 2.24 16.03 -16.88
CA ASP A 317 1.51 16.26 -18.12
C ASP A 317 1.22 14.93 -18.86
N VAL A 318 0.58 14.99 -20.03
CA VAL A 318 0.24 13.80 -20.83
C VAL A 318 1.52 13.03 -21.20
N ALA A 319 2.60 13.73 -21.60
CA ALA A 319 3.85 13.09 -22.01
C ALA A 319 4.55 12.43 -20.81
N GLY A 320 4.58 13.09 -19.65
CA GLY A 320 5.08 12.53 -18.40
C GLY A 320 4.31 11.29 -17.97
N MET A 321 2.97 11.34 -18.09
CA MET A 321 2.11 10.22 -17.77
C MET A 321 2.36 9.03 -18.73
N GLN A 322 2.53 9.27 -20.03
CA GLN A 322 2.89 8.22 -20.99
C GLN A 322 4.23 7.57 -20.66
N ARG A 323 5.28 8.36 -20.33
CA ARG A 323 6.57 7.81 -19.91
C ARG A 323 6.45 6.91 -18.67
N LEU A 324 5.61 7.29 -17.72
CA LEU A 324 5.39 6.50 -16.52
C LEU A 324 4.60 5.21 -16.83
N LEU A 325 3.56 5.29 -17.65
CA LEU A 325 2.77 4.14 -18.10
C LEU A 325 3.62 3.11 -18.85
N LEU A 326 4.63 3.53 -19.61
CA LEU A 326 5.56 2.63 -20.32
C LEU A 326 6.44 1.79 -19.39
N LYS A 327 6.54 2.14 -18.11
CA LYS A 327 7.23 1.29 -17.11
C LYS A 327 6.41 0.05 -16.74
N LEU A 328 5.10 0.05 -16.97
CA LEU A 328 4.19 -1.03 -16.62
C LEU A 328 4.21 -2.16 -17.65
N GLU A 329 4.42 -3.40 -17.21
CA GLU A 329 4.34 -4.57 -18.09
C GLU A 329 2.95 -4.72 -18.72
N PHE A 330 1.90 -4.37 -17.98
CA PHE A 330 0.54 -4.28 -18.47
C PHE A 330 0.42 -3.42 -19.75
N MET A 331 1.00 -2.22 -19.74
CA MET A 331 0.95 -1.31 -20.88
C MET A 331 1.84 -1.76 -22.04
N LYS A 332 3.00 -2.32 -21.74
CA LYS A 332 3.87 -2.91 -22.76
C LYS A 332 3.18 -4.07 -23.51
N ALA A 333 2.48 -4.94 -22.77
CA ALA A 333 1.70 -6.03 -23.38
C ALA A 333 0.59 -5.50 -24.29
N ILE A 334 -0.13 -4.45 -23.85
CA ILE A 334 -1.16 -3.80 -24.68
C ILE A 334 -0.58 -3.24 -25.99
N GLN A 335 0.58 -2.58 -25.93
CA GLN A 335 1.24 -2.05 -27.12
C GLN A 335 1.69 -3.15 -28.10
N ARG A 336 2.05 -4.35 -27.59
CA ARG A 336 2.34 -5.52 -28.42
C ARG A 336 1.09 -6.21 -28.98
N GLY A 337 -0.12 -5.72 -28.67
CA GLY A 337 -1.39 -6.32 -29.06
C GLY A 337 -1.76 -7.58 -28.27
N GLU A 338 -1.10 -7.83 -27.14
CA GLU A 338 -1.35 -8.99 -26.29
C GLU A 338 -2.57 -8.79 -25.38
N LEU A 339 -3.19 -9.90 -24.94
CA LEU A 339 -4.17 -9.86 -23.85
C LEU A 339 -3.42 -9.63 -22.54
N ALA A 340 -3.41 -8.37 -22.10
CA ALA A 340 -2.78 -8.00 -20.85
C ALA A 340 -3.73 -8.27 -19.67
N THR A 341 -3.25 -9.00 -18.68
CA THR A 341 -3.90 -9.11 -17.36
C THR A 341 -3.37 -8.01 -16.45
N PRO A 342 -4.23 -7.37 -15.61
CA PRO A 342 -3.76 -6.44 -14.60
C PRO A 342 -2.66 -7.06 -13.75
N GLU A 343 -1.73 -6.21 -13.26
CA GLU A 343 -0.63 -6.67 -12.40
C GLU A 343 -1.19 -7.37 -11.14
N GLU A 344 -0.89 -8.67 -11.03
CA GLU A 344 -1.22 -9.54 -9.90
C GLU A 344 -0.06 -9.61 -8.90
#